data_6a940b62425f3a13f839144ac1dd9511
#
_entry.id   6a940b62425f3a13f839144ac1dd9511
#
_cell.length_a   1.000
_cell.length_b   1.000
_cell.length_c   1.000
_cell.angle_alpha   90.00
_cell.angle_beta   90.00
_cell.angle_gamma   90.00
#
_symmetry.space_group_name_H-M   'P 1'
#
loop_
_entity.id
_entity.type
_entity.pdbx_description
1 polymer ?
#
loop_
_entity_poly.entity_id
_entity_poly.type
_entity_poly.pdbx_seq_one_letter_code
_entity_poly.pdbx_strand_id
1 'polypeptide(L)'
;MTEEEARDWAAVRFDADAIARLEHLAAIVTVESDQQNLISRSTLATIWSRHIVDSLQLAPLAPDDGDWLDIGTGAGFPGLALAAAQPGRRFILVEPRRLRADFLRETANALALPQVEVVTGKVENVREPVAMISARAVAQVAQVIASAVQCASNETLWLLPKGRSAREEVARAKQRWHGMFHVEQSITDPESSIVIARGVRAR
;
A
#
# COMPACT_ATOMS: atom_id res chain seq x y z
N MET A 1 16.76 3.34 7.82
CA MET A 1 15.94 3.14 9.03
C MET A 1 16.20 1.73 9.55
N THR A 2 16.58 1.57 10.82
CA THR A 2 16.72 0.28 11.50
C THR A 2 15.36 -0.27 11.94
N GLU A 3 15.32 -1.51 12.42
CA GLU A 3 14.07 -2.12 12.95
C GLU A 3 13.58 -1.42 14.23
N GLU A 4 14.50 -1.03 15.11
CA GLU A 4 14.20 -0.30 16.33
C GLU A 4 13.64 1.10 16.02
N GLU A 5 14.33 1.87 15.17
CA GLU A 5 13.84 3.16 14.69
C GLU A 5 12.45 3.07 14.03
N ALA A 6 12.17 1.97 13.32
CA ALA A 6 10.87 1.75 12.67
C ALA A 6 9.77 1.53 13.71
N ARG A 7 10.03 0.72 14.74
CA ARG A 7 9.08 0.50 15.83
C ARG A 7 8.80 1.77 16.62
N ASP A 8 9.85 2.52 16.94
CA ASP A 8 9.74 3.79 17.66
C ASP A 8 8.95 4.83 16.84
N TRP A 9 9.23 4.90 15.52
CA TRP A 9 8.50 5.79 14.62
C TRP A 9 7.00 5.49 14.60
N ALA A 10 6.64 4.21 14.59
CA ALA A 10 5.24 3.77 14.61
C ALA A 10 4.59 4.03 15.99
N ALA A 11 5.27 3.69 17.09
CA ALA A 11 4.74 3.85 18.44
C ALA A 11 4.42 5.31 18.84
N VAL A 12 5.13 6.27 18.24
CA VAL A 12 4.85 7.71 18.46
C VAL A 12 3.61 8.19 17.70
N ARG A 13 3.20 7.49 16.63
CA ARG A 13 2.17 7.97 15.66
C ARG A 13 0.85 7.22 15.73
N PHE A 14 0.88 6.00 16.23
CA PHE A 14 -0.28 5.12 16.28
C PHE A 14 -0.52 4.64 17.71
N ASP A 15 -1.77 4.36 18.05
CA ASP A 15 -2.14 3.89 19.38
C ASP A 15 -1.68 2.45 19.65
N ALA A 16 -1.78 2.02 20.91
CA ALA A 16 -1.34 0.69 21.34
C ALA A 16 -2.07 -0.45 20.62
N ASP A 17 -3.35 -0.27 20.30
CA ASP A 17 -4.15 -1.27 19.60
C ASP A 17 -3.71 -1.41 18.15
N ALA A 18 -3.37 -0.32 17.47
CA ALA A 18 -2.79 -0.34 16.14
C ALA A 18 -1.42 -1.04 16.13
N ILE A 19 -0.56 -0.74 17.11
CA ILE A 19 0.75 -1.40 17.25
C ILE A 19 0.57 -2.90 17.48
N ALA A 20 -0.35 -3.32 18.35
CA ALA A 20 -0.62 -4.74 18.59
C ALA A 20 -1.12 -5.47 17.30
N ARG A 21 -2.00 -4.84 16.51
CA ARG A 21 -2.42 -5.38 15.22
C ARG A 21 -1.27 -5.49 14.21
N LEU A 22 -0.38 -4.51 14.18
CA LEU A 22 0.80 -4.51 13.28
C LEU A 22 1.83 -5.58 13.69
N GLU A 23 2.04 -5.81 14.98
CA GLU A 23 2.85 -6.91 15.48
C GLU A 23 2.27 -8.26 15.10
N HIS A 24 0.95 -8.42 15.25
CA HIS A 24 0.24 -9.64 14.83
C HIS A 24 0.33 -9.85 13.31
N LEU A 25 0.16 -8.78 12.51
CA LEU A 25 0.38 -8.85 11.05
C LEU A 25 1.80 -9.33 10.71
N ALA A 26 2.82 -8.75 11.37
CA ALA A 26 4.22 -9.15 11.16
C ALA A 26 4.44 -10.64 11.46
N ALA A 27 3.86 -11.14 12.55
CA ALA A 27 3.96 -12.55 12.94
C ALA A 27 3.27 -13.47 11.91
N ILE A 28 2.04 -13.14 11.49
CA ILE A 28 1.28 -13.91 10.48
C ILE A 28 2.07 -13.97 9.15
N VAL A 29 2.53 -12.81 8.64
CA VAL A 29 3.29 -12.75 7.39
C VAL A 29 4.60 -13.54 7.48
N THR A 30 5.27 -13.51 8.63
CA THR A 30 6.52 -14.25 8.84
C THR A 30 6.28 -15.75 8.71
N VAL A 31 5.27 -16.27 9.40
CA VAL A 31 4.91 -17.71 9.37
C VAL A 31 4.49 -18.14 7.95
N GLU A 32 3.63 -17.37 7.32
CA GLU A 32 3.08 -17.71 6.00
C GLU A 32 4.11 -17.56 4.87
N SER A 33 5.13 -16.73 5.05
CA SER A 33 6.20 -16.55 4.05
C SER A 33 6.99 -17.83 3.77
N ASP A 34 7.02 -18.78 4.71
CA ASP A 34 7.64 -20.09 4.50
C ASP A 34 6.82 -20.97 3.53
N GLN A 35 5.51 -20.74 3.42
CA GLN A 35 4.61 -21.49 2.58
C GLN A 35 4.37 -20.87 1.20
N GLN A 36 4.14 -19.53 1.15
CA GLN A 36 3.73 -18.83 -0.07
C GLN A 36 4.77 -17.88 -0.67
N ASN A 37 5.95 -17.73 -0.09
CA ASN A 37 6.92 -16.72 -0.52
C ASN A 37 6.29 -15.32 -0.62
N LEU A 38 5.61 -14.88 0.45
CA LEU A 38 4.90 -13.62 0.50
C LEU A 38 5.83 -12.43 0.41
N ILE A 39 6.92 -12.45 1.17
CA ILE A 39 8.01 -11.47 1.15
C ILE A 39 9.36 -12.18 0.99
N SER A 40 10.39 -11.41 0.62
CA SER A 40 11.74 -11.97 0.50
C SER A 40 12.27 -12.42 1.87
N ARG A 41 12.90 -13.59 1.92
CA ARG A 41 13.56 -14.09 3.15
C ARG A 41 14.57 -13.08 3.72
N SER A 42 15.25 -12.34 2.86
CA SER A 42 16.21 -11.30 3.28
C SER A 42 15.54 -10.12 3.99
N THR A 43 14.23 -9.93 3.85
CA THR A 43 13.49 -8.83 4.48
C THR A 43 12.65 -9.27 5.69
N LEU A 44 12.63 -10.57 6.04
CA LEU A 44 11.93 -11.05 7.23
C LEU A 44 12.48 -10.44 8.52
N ALA A 45 13.81 -10.38 8.64
CA ALA A 45 14.47 -9.77 9.81
C ALA A 45 14.33 -8.24 9.88
N THR A 46 13.83 -7.61 8.80
CA THR A 46 13.63 -6.17 8.69
C THR A 46 12.20 -5.82 8.30
N ILE A 47 11.23 -6.61 8.78
CA ILE A 47 9.82 -6.52 8.38
C ILE A 47 9.20 -5.17 8.76
N TRP A 48 9.60 -4.59 9.91
CA TRP A 48 9.08 -3.31 10.35
C TRP A 48 9.58 -2.17 9.47
N SER A 49 10.86 -2.10 9.21
CA SER A 49 11.42 -1.02 8.38
C SER A 49 11.07 -1.19 6.90
N ARG A 50 11.18 -2.43 6.36
CA ARG A 50 11.03 -2.68 4.92
C ARG A 50 9.59 -2.87 4.45
N HIS A 51 8.65 -3.18 5.36
CA HIS A 51 7.27 -3.46 4.98
C HIS A 51 6.26 -2.65 5.79
N ILE A 52 6.33 -2.67 7.13
CA ILE A 52 5.32 -2.01 7.96
C ILE A 52 5.45 -0.49 7.87
N VAL A 53 6.57 0.10 8.28
CA VAL A 53 6.75 1.56 8.24
C VAL A 53 6.83 2.07 6.80
N ASP A 54 7.39 1.27 5.88
CA ASP A 54 7.34 1.58 4.45
C ASP A 54 5.90 1.72 3.91
N SER A 55 4.95 1.02 4.50
CA SER A 55 3.52 1.18 4.22
C SER A 55 2.92 2.35 4.99
N LEU A 56 3.17 2.44 6.29
CA LEU A 56 2.56 3.43 7.18
C LEU A 56 2.98 4.87 6.88
N GLN A 57 4.14 5.09 6.25
CA GLN A 57 4.57 6.43 5.82
C GLN A 57 3.62 7.07 4.78
N LEU A 58 2.72 6.28 4.17
CA LEU A 58 1.69 6.80 3.27
C LEU A 58 0.54 7.47 4.03
N ALA A 59 0.28 7.08 5.28
CA ALA A 59 -0.85 7.58 6.06
C ALA A 59 -0.83 9.11 6.25
N PRO A 60 0.29 9.77 6.65
CA PRO A 60 0.32 11.21 6.82
C PRO A 60 0.24 12.01 5.49
N LEU A 61 0.36 11.34 4.35
CA LEU A 61 0.24 11.97 3.02
C LEU A 61 -1.21 11.95 2.51
N ALA A 62 -2.07 11.14 3.12
CA ALA A 62 -3.47 10.98 2.76
C ALA A 62 -4.37 11.92 3.56
N PRO A 63 -5.54 12.33 3.03
CA PRO A 63 -6.57 12.99 3.83
C PRO A 63 -7.09 12.05 4.94
N ASP A 64 -7.75 12.62 5.96
CA ASP A 64 -8.21 11.87 7.13
C ASP A 64 -9.37 10.92 6.83
N ASP A 65 -10.10 11.12 5.74
CA ASP A 65 -11.28 10.35 5.36
C ASP A 65 -11.21 9.78 3.92
N GLY A 66 -12.23 9.00 3.58
CA GLY A 66 -12.43 8.39 2.26
C GLY A 66 -11.80 7.01 2.10
N ASP A 67 -12.34 6.25 1.15
CA ASP A 67 -11.96 4.87 0.87
C ASP A 67 -10.58 4.75 0.24
N TRP A 68 -9.87 3.67 0.59
CA TRP A 68 -8.53 3.38 0.09
C TRP A 68 -8.51 2.08 -0.72
N LEU A 69 -8.11 2.17 -1.97
CA LEU A 69 -7.88 1.02 -2.84
C LEU A 69 -6.38 0.69 -2.89
N ASP A 70 -6.02 -0.54 -2.56
CA ASP A 70 -4.66 -1.04 -2.70
C ASP A 70 -4.56 -2.10 -3.78
N ILE A 71 -3.71 -1.87 -4.78
CA ILE A 71 -3.59 -2.70 -5.98
C ILE A 71 -2.44 -3.68 -5.84
N GLY A 72 -2.74 -4.97 -6.00
CA GLY A 72 -1.72 -6.03 -5.91
C GLY A 72 -1.14 -6.14 -4.51
N THR A 73 -2.01 -6.12 -3.51
CA THR A 73 -1.67 -6.07 -2.08
C THR A 73 -0.68 -7.15 -1.62
N GLY A 74 -0.65 -8.30 -2.28
CA GLY A 74 0.32 -9.38 -2.06
C GLY A 74 0.30 -9.93 -0.63
N ALA A 75 1.35 -9.63 0.14
CA ALA A 75 1.49 -10.01 1.54
C ALA A 75 0.72 -9.09 2.52
N GLY A 76 -0.10 -8.17 2.03
CA GLY A 76 -0.80 -7.19 2.86
C GLY A 76 -0.14 -5.81 2.92
N PHE A 77 0.83 -5.54 2.05
CA PHE A 77 1.57 -4.28 2.06
C PHE A 77 1.41 -3.48 0.74
N PRO A 78 0.95 -2.22 0.81
CA PRO A 78 0.68 -1.43 2.03
C PRO A 78 -0.70 -1.62 2.65
N GLY A 79 -1.69 -2.20 1.98
CA GLY A 79 -3.10 -2.13 2.32
C GLY A 79 -3.48 -2.65 3.71
N LEU A 80 -3.10 -3.88 4.11
CA LEU A 80 -3.42 -4.42 5.45
C LEU A 80 -2.68 -3.67 6.56
N ALA A 81 -1.43 -3.26 6.35
CA ALA A 81 -0.68 -2.49 7.34
C ALA A 81 -1.37 -1.14 7.61
N LEU A 82 -1.83 -0.45 6.55
CA LEU A 82 -2.60 0.79 6.67
C LEU A 82 -3.95 0.55 7.35
N ALA A 83 -4.66 -0.51 6.99
CA ALA A 83 -5.94 -0.87 7.60
C ALA A 83 -5.81 -1.20 9.09
N ALA A 84 -4.73 -1.89 9.50
CA ALA A 84 -4.43 -2.18 10.90
C ALA A 84 -4.19 -0.91 11.72
N ALA A 85 -3.60 0.11 11.11
CA ALA A 85 -3.31 1.40 11.73
C ALA A 85 -4.49 2.39 11.69
N GLN A 86 -5.46 2.19 10.78
CA GLN A 86 -6.59 3.11 10.54
C GLN A 86 -7.94 2.36 10.52
N PRO A 87 -8.40 1.82 11.67
CA PRO A 87 -9.58 0.95 11.72
C PRO A 87 -10.90 1.65 11.34
N GLY A 88 -10.94 2.99 11.35
CA GLY A 88 -12.11 3.78 10.95
C GLY A 88 -12.27 3.99 9.44
N ARG A 89 -11.29 3.54 8.63
CA ARG A 89 -11.28 3.73 7.18
C ARG A 89 -11.57 2.42 6.45
N ARG A 90 -12.38 2.47 5.38
CA ARG A 90 -12.59 1.33 4.49
C ARG A 90 -11.38 1.14 3.56
N PHE A 91 -10.94 -0.11 3.46
CA PHE A 91 -9.86 -0.54 2.55
C PHE A 91 -10.37 -1.60 1.59
N ILE A 92 -10.12 -1.41 0.29
CA ILE A 92 -10.39 -2.36 -0.78
C ILE A 92 -9.05 -2.91 -1.26
N LEU A 93 -8.78 -4.18 -0.96
CA LEU A 93 -7.53 -4.85 -1.31
C LEU A 93 -7.74 -5.72 -2.54
N VAL A 94 -7.06 -5.41 -3.64
CA VAL A 94 -7.19 -6.15 -4.89
C VAL A 94 -5.98 -7.05 -5.10
N GLU A 95 -6.21 -8.36 -5.18
CA GLU A 95 -5.15 -9.34 -5.40
C GLU A 95 -5.62 -10.39 -6.42
N PRO A 96 -4.92 -10.55 -7.57
CA PRO A 96 -5.34 -11.49 -8.60
C PRO A 96 -5.08 -12.96 -8.25
N ARG A 97 -4.15 -13.26 -7.36
CA ARG A 97 -3.79 -14.62 -6.98
C ARG A 97 -4.69 -15.12 -5.86
N ARG A 98 -5.49 -16.16 -6.14
CA ARG A 98 -6.48 -16.66 -5.19
C ARG A 98 -5.91 -17.00 -3.81
N LEU A 99 -4.81 -17.75 -3.74
CA LEU A 99 -4.18 -18.11 -2.46
C LEU A 99 -3.78 -16.90 -1.62
N ARG A 100 -3.27 -15.84 -2.26
CA ARG A 100 -2.95 -14.59 -1.56
C ARG A 100 -4.20 -13.82 -1.14
N ALA A 101 -5.23 -13.81 -1.96
CA ALA A 101 -6.50 -13.19 -1.60
C ALA A 101 -7.17 -13.90 -0.42
N ASP A 102 -7.10 -15.23 -0.37
CA ASP A 102 -7.59 -16.02 0.77
C ASP A 102 -6.78 -15.72 2.03
N PHE A 103 -5.45 -15.69 1.95
CA PHE A 103 -4.56 -15.25 3.02
C PHE A 103 -4.92 -13.84 3.54
N LEU A 104 -5.16 -12.88 2.64
CA LEU A 104 -5.55 -11.51 3.04
C LEU A 104 -6.87 -11.49 3.81
N ARG A 105 -7.87 -12.28 3.43
CA ARG A 105 -9.16 -12.40 4.16
C ARG A 105 -8.97 -12.99 5.53
N GLU A 106 -8.23 -14.10 5.62
CA GLU A 106 -7.93 -14.77 6.89
C GLU A 106 -7.17 -13.83 7.83
N THR A 107 -6.17 -13.10 7.30
CA THR A 107 -5.40 -12.13 8.06
C THR A 107 -6.26 -10.95 8.52
N ALA A 108 -7.10 -10.39 7.65
CA ALA A 108 -8.02 -9.31 8.03
C ALA A 108 -8.98 -9.74 9.15
N ASN A 109 -9.51 -10.97 9.10
CA ASN A 109 -10.35 -11.54 10.15
C ASN A 109 -9.56 -11.74 11.46
N ALA A 110 -8.35 -12.29 11.38
CA ALA A 110 -7.49 -12.50 12.56
C ALA A 110 -7.12 -11.19 13.28
N LEU A 111 -6.98 -10.10 12.51
CA LEU A 111 -6.70 -8.76 13.01
C LEU A 111 -7.96 -7.97 13.42
N ALA A 112 -9.15 -8.58 13.32
CA ALA A 112 -10.45 -7.93 13.59
C ALA A 112 -10.64 -6.62 12.77
N LEU A 113 -10.42 -6.68 11.46
CA LEU A 113 -10.54 -5.56 10.53
C LEU A 113 -11.79 -5.70 9.61
N PRO A 114 -13.01 -5.51 10.13
CA PRO A 114 -14.23 -5.69 9.36
C PRO A 114 -14.40 -4.68 8.21
N GLN A 115 -13.66 -3.57 8.24
CA GLN A 115 -13.65 -2.53 7.20
C GLN A 115 -12.77 -2.89 5.98
N VAL A 116 -12.11 -4.06 5.99
CA VAL A 116 -11.29 -4.54 4.89
C VAL A 116 -12.12 -5.43 3.96
N GLU A 117 -12.19 -5.05 2.71
CA GLU A 117 -12.77 -5.83 1.61
C GLU A 117 -11.66 -6.39 0.73
N VAL A 118 -11.65 -7.70 0.49
CA VAL A 118 -10.66 -8.33 -0.40
C VAL A 118 -11.31 -8.79 -1.70
N VAL A 119 -10.92 -8.17 -2.80
CA VAL A 119 -11.35 -8.48 -4.16
C VAL A 119 -10.34 -9.41 -4.82
N THR A 120 -10.75 -10.66 -5.10
CA THR A 120 -9.93 -11.59 -5.89
C THR A 120 -10.10 -11.28 -7.37
N GLY A 121 -9.05 -10.74 -8.00
CA GLY A 121 -9.10 -10.41 -9.42
C GLY A 121 -8.20 -9.25 -9.80
N LYS A 122 -8.42 -8.75 -11.00
CA LYS A 122 -7.72 -7.58 -11.54
C LYS A 122 -8.46 -6.30 -11.16
N VAL A 123 -7.71 -5.23 -10.91
CA VAL A 123 -8.26 -3.93 -10.54
C VAL A 123 -9.12 -3.31 -11.66
N GLU A 124 -8.90 -3.70 -12.90
CA GLU A 124 -9.73 -3.29 -14.04
C GLU A 124 -11.20 -3.71 -13.91
N ASN A 125 -11.52 -4.66 -13.02
CA ASN A 125 -12.89 -5.09 -12.74
C ASN A 125 -13.57 -4.29 -11.61
N VAL A 126 -12.80 -3.49 -10.85
CA VAL A 126 -13.34 -2.58 -9.83
C VAL A 126 -13.83 -1.31 -10.51
N ARG A 127 -15.02 -0.82 -10.12
CA ARG A 127 -15.66 0.38 -10.72
C ARG A 127 -15.99 1.45 -9.67
N GLU A 128 -15.72 1.18 -8.41
CA GLU A 128 -16.03 2.07 -7.32
C GLU A 128 -15.01 3.21 -7.26
N PRO A 129 -15.44 4.48 -7.31
CA PRO A 129 -14.54 5.61 -7.09
C PRO A 129 -14.03 5.64 -5.66
N VAL A 130 -12.73 5.90 -5.50
CA VAL A 130 -12.07 5.95 -4.19
C VAL A 130 -11.29 7.25 -4.00
N ALA A 131 -11.07 7.61 -2.74
CA ALA A 131 -10.30 8.80 -2.39
C ALA A 131 -8.78 8.57 -2.54
N MET A 132 -8.29 7.37 -2.22
CA MET A 132 -6.88 7.02 -2.31
C MET A 132 -6.65 5.74 -3.11
N ILE A 133 -5.57 5.72 -3.89
CA ILE A 133 -5.08 4.52 -4.57
C ILE A 133 -3.60 4.32 -4.25
N SER A 134 -3.26 3.12 -3.76
CA SER A 134 -1.87 2.70 -3.58
C SER A 134 -1.54 1.47 -4.42
N ALA A 135 -0.27 1.34 -4.75
CA ALA A 135 0.30 0.14 -5.36
C ALA A 135 1.80 0.08 -5.07
N ARG A 136 2.28 -1.04 -4.57
CA ARG A 136 3.71 -1.28 -4.30
C ARG A 136 4.20 -2.50 -5.06
N ALA A 137 5.32 -2.36 -5.78
CA ALA A 137 5.99 -3.45 -6.52
C ALA A 137 5.11 -4.15 -7.57
N VAL A 138 4.09 -3.47 -8.14
CA VAL A 138 3.14 -4.05 -9.10
C VAL A 138 3.59 -3.80 -10.54
N ALA A 139 3.73 -2.52 -10.93
CA ALA A 139 4.04 -2.10 -12.30
C ALA A 139 4.61 -0.67 -12.32
N GLN A 140 4.99 -0.17 -13.49
CA GLN A 140 5.39 1.23 -13.67
C GLN A 140 4.21 2.18 -13.42
N VAL A 141 4.48 3.42 -13.00
CA VAL A 141 3.47 4.44 -12.67
C VAL A 141 2.39 4.57 -13.74
N ALA A 142 2.79 4.70 -15.02
CA ALA A 142 1.83 4.85 -16.12
C ALA A 142 0.90 3.64 -16.30
N GLN A 143 1.38 2.44 -16.01
CA GLN A 143 0.61 1.21 -16.10
C GLN A 143 -0.35 1.05 -14.91
N VAL A 144 0.11 1.39 -13.68
CA VAL A 144 -0.75 1.40 -12.49
C VAL A 144 -1.92 2.36 -12.71
N ILE A 145 -1.65 3.58 -13.19
CA ILE A 145 -2.70 4.54 -13.51
C ILE A 145 -3.66 3.97 -14.56
N ALA A 146 -3.15 3.41 -15.65
CA ALA A 146 -3.99 2.86 -16.72
C ALA A 146 -4.91 1.73 -16.25
N SER A 147 -4.45 0.91 -15.28
CA SER A 147 -5.23 -0.21 -14.77
C SER A 147 -6.37 0.20 -13.81
N ALA A 148 -6.26 1.37 -13.16
CA ALA A 148 -7.17 1.76 -12.08
C ALA A 148 -7.81 3.16 -12.24
N VAL A 149 -7.58 3.84 -13.37
CA VAL A 149 -8.14 5.19 -13.60
C VAL A 149 -9.67 5.21 -13.54
N GLN A 150 -10.36 4.11 -13.81
CA GLN A 150 -11.80 3.98 -13.68
C GLN A 150 -12.31 4.03 -12.22
N CYS A 151 -11.40 3.82 -11.25
CA CYS A 151 -11.68 3.97 -9.82
C CYS A 151 -11.29 5.36 -9.29
N ALA A 152 -10.80 6.24 -10.16
CA ALA A 152 -10.30 7.55 -9.78
C ALA A 152 -11.24 8.67 -10.20
N SER A 153 -11.27 9.73 -9.40
CA SER A 153 -11.80 11.05 -9.73
C SER A 153 -10.65 12.07 -9.84
N ASN A 154 -10.98 13.32 -10.12
CA ASN A 154 -10.00 14.40 -10.08
C ASN A 154 -9.39 14.63 -8.68
N GLU A 155 -10.13 14.25 -7.62
CA GLU A 155 -9.69 14.41 -6.23
C GLU A 155 -8.90 13.19 -5.73
N THR A 156 -8.93 12.07 -6.46
CA THR A 156 -8.23 10.85 -6.03
C THR A 156 -6.73 11.08 -5.89
N LEU A 157 -6.21 10.72 -4.73
CA LEU A 157 -4.79 10.75 -4.41
C LEU A 157 -4.14 9.40 -4.73
N TRP A 158 -3.12 9.42 -5.56
CA TRP A 158 -2.30 8.25 -5.87
C TRP A 158 -1.04 8.30 -5.01
N LEU A 159 -0.78 7.24 -4.25
CA LEU A 159 0.37 7.06 -3.37
C LEU A 159 1.11 5.79 -3.78
N LEU A 160 2.16 5.94 -4.58
CA LEU A 160 2.83 4.82 -5.23
C LEU A 160 4.29 4.70 -4.74
N PRO A 161 4.59 3.82 -3.76
CA PRO A 161 5.97 3.51 -3.37
C PRO A 161 6.77 2.95 -4.54
N LYS A 162 7.95 3.51 -4.77
CA LYS A 162 8.85 3.22 -5.87
C LYS A 162 10.30 3.21 -5.41
N GLY A 163 11.14 2.48 -6.15
CA GLY A 163 12.60 2.52 -5.98
C GLY A 163 13.25 3.68 -6.76
N ARG A 164 14.53 3.51 -7.07
CA ARG A 164 15.40 4.50 -7.76
C ARG A 164 14.82 5.09 -9.06
N SER A 165 13.98 4.32 -9.78
CA SER A 165 13.40 4.75 -11.07
C SER A 165 12.21 5.71 -10.95
N ALA A 166 11.79 6.12 -9.74
CA ALA A 166 10.59 6.91 -9.51
C ALA A 166 10.48 8.14 -10.43
N ARG A 167 11.54 8.94 -10.53
CA ARG A 167 11.56 10.16 -11.35
C ARG A 167 11.43 9.87 -12.84
N GLU A 168 12.07 8.80 -13.34
CA GLU A 168 11.97 8.38 -14.74
C GLU A 168 10.57 7.83 -15.05
N GLU A 169 9.98 7.05 -14.14
CA GLU A 169 8.62 6.54 -14.28
C GLU A 169 7.60 7.67 -14.35
N VAL A 170 7.77 8.72 -13.51
CA VAL A 170 6.94 9.95 -13.57
C VAL A 170 7.11 10.67 -14.89
N ALA A 171 8.35 10.83 -15.40
CA ALA A 171 8.59 11.47 -16.71
C ALA A 171 7.87 10.72 -17.84
N ARG A 172 7.89 9.38 -17.83
CA ARG A 172 7.14 8.55 -18.78
C ARG A 172 5.62 8.65 -18.58
N ALA A 173 5.15 8.68 -17.33
CA ALA A 173 3.72 8.81 -17.05
C ALA A 173 3.16 10.14 -17.56
N LYS A 174 3.89 11.23 -17.41
CA LYS A 174 3.51 12.57 -17.93
C LYS A 174 3.37 12.63 -19.47
N GLN A 175 3.89 11.66 -20.20
CA GLN A 175 3.69 11.59 -21.67
C GLN A 175 2.27 11.12 -22.04
N ARG A 176 1.60 10.37 -21.17
CA ARG A 176 0.29 9.77 -21.40
C ARG A 176 -0.82 10.33 -20.51
N TRP A 177 -0.44 10.94 -19.38
CA TRP A 177 -1.36 11.38 -18.34
C TRP A 177 -1.13 12.85 -17.98
N HIS A 178 -2.20 13.63 -17.92
CA HIS A 178 -2.23 14.92 -17.23
C HIS A 178 -2.37 14.67 -15.73
N GLY A 179 -1.91 15.62 -14.93
CA GLY A 179 -2.03 15.57 -13.46
C GLY A 179 -0.85 16.26 -12.80
N MET A 180 -0.97 16.50 -11.51
CA MET A 180 0.17 16.86 -10.66
C MET A 180 0.88 15.58 -10.25
N PHE A 181 2.20 15.58 -10.39
CA PHE A 181 3.07 14.48 -9.95
C PHE A 181 4.20 15.05 -9.12
N HIS A 182 4.32 14.59 -7.90
CA HIS A 182 5.40 14.88 -6.95
C HIS A 182 6.14 13.58 -6.61
N VAL A 183 7.42 13.68 -6.31
CA VAL A 183 8.24 12.55 -5.85
C VAL A 183 8.80 12.91 -4.49
N GLU A 184 8.26 12.27 -3.47
CA GLU A 184 8.69 12.41 -2.07
C GLU A 184 9.74 11.36 -1.74
N GLN A 185 10.71 11.72 -0.88
CA GLN A 185 11.72 10.76 -0.42
C GLN A 185 11.12 9.80 0.59
N SER A 186 11.36 8.48 0.42
CA SER A 186 10.99 7.50 1.46
C SER A 186 11.79 7.73 2.74
N ILE A 187 11.11 7.62 3.89
CA ILE A 187 11.77 7.68 5.20
C ILE A 187 12.48 6.38 5.57
N THR A 188 12.13 5.27 4.92
CA THR A 188 12.66 3.93 5.26
C THR A 188 13.93 3.59 4.51
N ASP A 189 14.09 4.11 3.28
CA ASP A 189 15.20 3.78 2.39
C ASP A 189 15.58 5.00 1.54
N PRO A 190 16.84 5.48 1.56
CA PRO A 190 17.29 6.61 0.77
C PRO A 190 17.24 6.39 -0.75
N GLU A 191 17.12 5.15 -1.21
CA GLU A 191 17.00 4.82 -2.62
C GLU A 191 15.54 4.62 -3.07
N SER A 192 14.61 4.73 -2.15
CA SER A 192 13.17 4.59 -2.40
C SER A 192 12.46 5.95 -2.31
N SER A 193 11.37 6.08 -3.02
CA SER A 193 10.55 7.30 -3.07
C SER A 193 9.07 6.94 -3.14
N ILE A 194 8.22 7.91 -2.83
CA ILE A 194 6.77 7.81 -3.01
C ILE A 194 6.38 8.76 -4.15
N VAL A 195 5.78 8.21 -5.20
CA VAL A 195 5.15 9.04 -6.24
C VAL A 195 3.76 9.42 -5.75
N ILE A 196 3.52 10.72 -5.62
CA ILE A 196 2.24 11.31 -5.24
C ILE A 196 1.64 11.94 -6.50
N ALA A 197 0.40 11.56 -6.86
CA ALA A 197 -0.26 12.18 -8.00
C ALA A 197 -1.73 12.54 -7.68
N ARG A 198 -2.21 13.63 -8.31
CA ARG A 198 -3.62 14.12 -8.22
C ARG A 198 -4.07 14.67 -9.56
N GLY A 199 -5.41 14.73 -9.76
CA GLY A 199 -6.00 15.27 -10.98
C GLY A 199 -5.59 14.47 -12.22
N VAL A 200 -5.40 13.15 -12.06
CA VAL A 200 -4.89 12.29 -13.12
C VAL A 200 -5.99 12.00 -14.14
N ARG A 201 -5.73 12.36 -15.41
CA ARG A 201 -6.63 12.07 -16.54
C ARG A 201 -5.81 11.79 -17.82
N ALA A 202 -6.39 11.08 -18.76
CA ALA A 202 -5.76 10.82 -20.06
C ALA A 202 -5.45 12.13 -20.80
N ARG A 203 -4.38 12.12 -21.57
CA ARG A 203 -4.04 13.19 -22.53
C ARG A 203 -4.89 13.10 -23.78
#